data_8fb698a5670441166c445b88f4c37457
#
_entry.id   8fb698a5670441166c445b88f4c37457
#
_cell.length_a   1.000
_cell.length_b   1.000
_cell.length_c   1.000
_cell.angle_alpha   90.00
_cell.angle_beta   90.00
_cell.angle_gamma   90.00
#
_symmetry.space_group_name_H-M   'P 1'
#
loop_
_entity.id
_entity.type
_entity.pdbx_description
1 polymer ?
#
loop_
_entity_poly.entity_id
_entity_poly.type
_entity_poly.pdbx_seq_one_letter_code
_entity_poly.pdbx_strand_id
1 'polypeptide(L)'
;MRTPSARYTALIASIFATTLAAGVAAQNPAPDSAGRGATRADQAPSREAGTAIGSAERKFMTEAAMGGIVEVEGGQLAAKKAMMPEVKAFGQRMVQDHGKANEELKRIASGKGVQLPAQLDRKHRGDLDRLAKLSGADFDREYMEHMVKDHKQDIAEFQKAAKDLKDADVKQFASSKLPTLEEHLRMAEQAAAATKDRSAKR
;
A
#
# COMPACT_ATOMS: atom_id res chain seq x y z
N MET A 1 41.64 -28.31 -3.51
CA MET A 1 41.25 -27.52 -2.29
C MET A 1 39.74 -27.43 -2.25
N ARG A 2 39.14 -27.95 -1.20
CA ARG A 2 37.69 -28.15 -1.08
C ARG A 2 37.08 -26.96 -0.33
N THR A 3 36.00 -26.36 -0.88
CA THR A 3 35.18 -25.32 -0.22
C THR A 3 34.13 -25.97 0.71
N PRO A 4 33.85 -25.47 1.90
CA PRO A 4 32.78 -25.98 2.74
C PRO A 4 31.46 -25.28 2.46
N SER A 5 30.40 -26.08 2.21
CA SER A 5 29.00 -25.70 2.21
C SER A 5 28.52 -25.39 3.62
N ALA A 6 27.98 -24.20 3.85
CA ALA A 6 27.25 -23.87 5.05
C ALA A 6 25.74 -24.18 4.85
N ARG A 7 25.26 -25.21 5.55
CA ARG A 7 23.81 -25.56 5.63
C ARG A 7 23.22 -24.78 6.80
N TYR A 8 22.28 -23.89 6.54
CA TYR A 8 21.44 -23.31 7.59
C TYR A 8 20.19 -24.18 7.80
N THR A 9 20.15 -24.83 8.95
CA THR A 9 19.00 -25.59 9.42
C THR A 9 18.07 -24.65 10.19
N ALA A 10 16.83 -24.51 9.74
CA ALA A 10 15.79 -23.77 10.44
C ALA A 10 15.22 -24.64 11.56
N LEU A 11 15.26 -24.15 12.80
CA LEU A 11 14.58 -24.73 13.95
C LEU A 11 13.23 -24.06 14.12
N ILE A 12 12.15 -24.82 13.98
CA ILE A 12 10.78 -24.45 14.33
C ILE A 12 10.53 -24.96 15.73
N ALA A 13 10.33 -24.07 16.70
CA ALA A 13 9.88 -24.42 18.04
C ALA A 13 8.39 -24.09 18.18
N SER A 14 7.56 -25.11 18.20
CA SER A 14 6.15 -25.04 18.59
C SER A 14 6.04 -25.17 20.10
N ILE A 15 5.37 -24.23 20.76
CA ILE A 15 4.97 -24.35 22.17
C ILE A 15 3.44 -24.24 22.24
N PHE A 16 2.80 -25.38 22.47
CA PHE A 16 1.42 -25.47 22.95
C PHE A 16 1.44 -25.41 24.47
N ALA A 17 0.67 -24.53 25.06
CA ALA A 17 0.34 -24.56 26.47
C ALA A 17 -1.19 -24.49 26.63
N THR A 18 -1.78 -25.63 26.93
CA THR A 18 -3.15 -25.82 27.41
C THR A 18 -3.17 -25.68 28.93
N THR A 19 -4.01 -24.80 29.45
CA THR A 19 -4.44 -24.90 30.87
C THR A 19 -5.95 -24.85 30.96
N LEU A 20 -6.46 -25.96 31.47
CA LEU A 20 -7.81 -26.22 31.90
C LEU A 20 -7.91 -25.79 33.37
N ALA A 21 -8.91 -25.04 33.79
CA ALA A 21 -9.28 -24.92 35.19
C ALA A 21 -10.79 -24.76 35.33
N ALA A 22 -11.29 -25.62 36.22
CA ALA A 22 -12.66 -25.94 36.46
C ALA A 22 -13.42 -24.88 37.26
N GLY A 23 -14.75 -24.93 37.17
CA GLY A 23 -15.69 -24.06 37.81
C GLY A 23 -15.89 -24.32 39.31
N VAL A 24 -16.44 -23.30 39.98
CA VAL A 24 -17.20 -23.46 41.21
C VAL A 24 -18.44 -22.55 41.14
N ALA A 25 -19.59 -23.17 41.28
CA ALA A 25 -20.88 -22.49 41.49
C ALA A 25 -21.06 -22.21 42.96
N ALA A 26 -21.56 -21.03 43.31
CA ALA A 26 -22.15 -20.78 44.64
C ALA A 26 -23.29 -19.77 44.52
N GLN A 27 -24.31 -20.08 45.24
CA GLN A 27 -25.71 -19.70 45.27
C GLN A 27 -25.99 -18.28 45.74
N ASN A 28 -27.12 -17.76 45.22
CA ASN A 28 -27.83 -16.55 45.72
C ASN A 28 -28.36 -16.71 47.15
N PRO A 29 -28.58 -15.60 47.87
CA PRO A 29 -29.94 -15.22 48.14
C PRO A 29 -30.20 -13.69 47.99
N ALA A 30 -31.39 -13.30 47.53
CA ALA A 30 -32.03 -12.04 47.79
C ALA A 30 -32.93 -12.20 49.05
N PRO A 31 -33.56 -11.16 49.66
CA PRO A 31 -33.95 -9.85 49.15
C PRO A 31 -33.69 -8.68 50.15
N ASP A 32 -33.85 -7.42 49.87
CA ASP A 32 -34.97 -6.52 50.25
C ASP A 32 -34.69 -5.03 49.92
N SER A 33 -35.72 -4.47 49.38
CA SER A 33 -36.30 -3.11 49.36
C SER A 33 -35.54 -1.83 49.75
N ALA A 34 -35.81 -0.83 48.90
CA ALA A 34 -36.03 0.60 49.12
C ALA A 34 -34.84 1.54 49.21
N GLY A 35 -34.71 2.36 48.18
CA GLY A 35 -33.84 3.54 48.20
C GLY A 35 -33.91 4.32 46.88
N ARG A 36 -34.78 5.33 46.81
CA ARG A 36 -34.82 6.32 45.72
C ARG A 36 -33.46 7.02 45.64
N GLY A 37 -32.74 6.80 44.55
CA GLY A 37 -31.55 7.55 44.19
C GLY A 37 -31.56 7.71 42.69
N ALA A 38 -31.70 8.95 42.20
CA ALA A 38 -31.56 9.25 40.79
C ALA A 38 -30.15 8.92 40.32
N THR A 39 -30.00 7.79 39.67
CA THR A 39 -28.77 7.42 39.00
C THR A 39 -28.66 8.19 37.71
N ARG A 40 -27.74 9.15 37.74
CA ARG A 40 -27.08 9.77 36.58
C ARG A 40 -26.76 8.67 35.59
N ALA A 41 -27.50 8.67 34.49
CA ALA A 41 -27.20 7.78 33.36
C ALA A 41 -25.74 8.02 32.95
N ASP A 42 -24.95 6.98 33.11
CA ASP A 42 -23.62 6.89 32.60
C ASP A 42 -23.75 6.98 31.07
N GLN A 43 -23.56 8.18 30.53
CA GLN A 43 -23.44 8.39 29.10
C GLN A 43 -22.10 7.78 28.72
N ALA A 44 -22.14 6.54 28.28
CA ALA A 44 -21.05 6.01 27.47
C ALA A 44 -20.73 7.06 26.39
N PRO A 45 -19.46 7.39 26.17
CA PRO A 45 -19.10 8.34 25.11
C PRO A 45 -19.71 7.82 23.82
N SER A 46 -20.68 8.54 23.29
CA SER A 46 -21.20 8.32 21.95
C SER A 46 -19.98 8.39 21.05
N ARG A 47 -19.60 7.23 20.45
CA ARG A 47 -18.71 7.24 19.31
C ARG A 47 -19.31 8.25 18.35
N GLU A 48 -18.65 9.37 18.15
CA GLU A 48 -19.01 10.31 17.10
C GLU A 48 -19.24 9.48 15.86
N ALA A 49 -20.46 9.52 15.34
CA ALA A 49 -20.79 8.88 14.06
C ALA A 49 -19.86 9.55 13.05
N GLY A 50 -18.80 8.84 12.66
CA GLY A 50 -17.80 9.35 11.75
C GLY A 50 -18.51 9.93 10.54
N THR A 51 -18.28 11.20 10.26
CA THR A 51 -18.85 11.86 9.09
C THR A 51 -18.57 10.98 7.88
N ALA A 52 -19.64 10.63 7.15
CA ALA A 52 -19.49 9.73 6.00
C ALA A 52 -18.41 10.26 5.07
N ILE A 53 -17.47 9.39 4.71
CA ILE A 53 -16.31 9.76 3.86
C ILE A 53 -16.80 10.42 2.55
N GLY A 54 -16.20 11.55 2.21
CA GLY A 54 -16.60 12.35 1.04
C GLY A 54 -16.32 11.65 -0.30
N SER A 55 -16.97 12.12 -1.35
CA SER A 55 -16.76 11.60 -2.70
C SER A 55 -15.33 11.87 -3.22
N ALA A 56 -14.75 13.00 -2.83
CA ALA A 56 -13.38 13.36 -3.20
C ALA A 56 -12.35 12.42 -2.58
N GLU A 57 -12.52 12.08 -1.31
CA GLU A 57 -11.68 11.11 -0.60
C GLU A 57 -11.82 9.71 -1.20
N ARG A 58 -13.06 9.27 -1.49
CA ARG A 58 -13.30 7.97 -2.15
C ARG A 58 -12.61 7.90 -3.51
N LYS A 59 -12.75 8.96 -4.31
CA LYS A 59 -12.13 9.06 -5.63
C LYS A 59 -10.61 8.96 -5.50
N PHE A 60 -10.00 9.79 -4.65
CA PHE A 60 -8.55 9.76 -4.42
C PHE A 60 -8.06 8.38 -3.98
N MET A 61 -8.70 7.78 -2.97
CA MET A 61 -8.30 6.45 -2.50
C MET A 61 -8.41 5.37 -3.58
N THR A 62 -9.44 5.45 -4.43
CA THR A 62 -9.63 4.49 -5.53
C THR A 62 -8.55 4.65 -6.60
N GLU A 63 -8.21 5.89 -6.97
CA GLU A 63 -7.19 6.20 -7.97
C GLU A 63 -5.80 5.86 -7.46
N ALA A 64 -5.47 6.24 -6.23
CA ALA A 64 -4.20 5.89 -5.60
C ALA A 64 -4.01 4.36 -5.44
N ALA A 65 -5.08 3.62 -5.11
CA ALA A 65 -5.01 2.16 -5.04
C ALA A 65 -4.79 1.53 -6.43
N MET A 66 -5.45 2.06 -7.48
CA MET A 66 -5.28 1.58 -8.84
C MET A 66 -3.86 1.83 -9.35
N GLY A 67 -3.34 3.06 -9.18
CA GLY A 67 -1.95 3.41 -9.52
C GLY A 67 -0.95 2.50 -8.80
N GLY A 68 -1.10 2.34 -7.49
CA GLY A 68 -0.22 1.47 -6.73
C GLY A 68 -0.23 -0.01 -7.17
N ILE A 69 -1.37 -0.55 -7.67
CA ILE A 69 -1.40 -1.89 -8.27
C ILE A 69 -0.61 -1.90 -9.59
N VAL A 70 -0.78 -0.87 -10.44
CA VAL A 70 -0.02 -0.72 -11.72
C VAL A 70 1.48 -0.73 -11.44
N GLU A 71 1.92 0.04 -10.46
CA GLU A 71 3.34 0.20 -10.12
C GLU A 71 3.94 -1.07 -9.51
N VAL A 72 3.19 -1.81 -8.69
CA VAL A 72 3.62 -3.11 -8.19
C VAL A 72 3.74 -4.13 -9.31
N GLU A 73 2.74 -4.29 -10.17
CA GLU A 73 2.77 -5.25 -11.27
C GLU A 73 3.81 -4.85 -12.35
N GLY A 74 3.88 -3.57 -12.70
CA GLY A 74 4.91 -3.03 -13.59
C GLY A 74 6.32 -3.20 -13.04
N GLY A 75 6.51 -2.96 -11.75
CA GLY A 75 7.76 -3.21 -11.05
C GLY A 75 8.18 -4.67 -11.04
N GLN A 76 7.22 -5.61 -10.89
CA GLN A 76 7.49 -7.04 -11.02
C GLN A 76 7.92 -7.43 -12.44
N LEU A 77 7.33 -6.82 -13.47
CA LEU A 77 7.78 -7.00 -14.85
C LEU A 77 9.21 -6.49 -15.04
N ALA A 78 9.51 -5.29 -14.55
CA ALA A 78 10.84 -4.70 -14.64
C ALA A 78 11.89 -5.54 -13.90
N ALA A 79 11.60 -6.02 -12.71
CA ALA A 79 12.49 -6.90 -11.97
C ALA A 79 12.87 -8.18 -12.74
N LYS A 80 11.95 -8.69 -13.58
CA LYS A 80 12.14 -9.91 -14.38
C LYS A 80 12.74 -9.65 -15.75
N LYS A 81 12.34 -8.58 -16.44
CA LYS A 81 12.58 -8.36 -17.88
C LYS A 81 13.60 -7.29 -18.18
N ALA A 82 13.82 -6.34 -17.27
CA ALA A 82 14.75 -5.25 -17.52
C ALA A 82 16.15 -5.77 -17.83
N MET A 83 16.77 -5.16 -18.84
CA MET A 83 18.15 -5.44 -19.24
C MET A 83 19.13 -4.61 -18.42
N MET A 84 18.78 -3.38 -18.08
CA MET A 84 19.63 -2.49 -17.29
C MET A 84 19.46 -2.76 -15.79
N PRO A 85 20.57 -2.92 -15.03
CA PRO A 85 20.51 -3.13 -13.58
C PRO A 85 19.75 -2.02 -12.84
N GLU A 86 19.87 -0.78 -13.30
CA GLU A 86 19.21 0.39 -12.72
C GLU A 86 17.69 0.31 -12.86
N VAL A 87 17.21 -0.13 -14.03
CA VAL A 87 15.78 -0.32 -14.30
C VAL A 87 15.22 -1.49 -13.47
N LYS A 88 16.00 -2.57 -13.36
CA LYS A 88 15.64 -3.70 -12.49
C LYS A 88 15.54 -3.29 -11.02
N ALA A 89 16.53 -2.55 -10.52
CA ALA A 89 16.54 -2.04 -9.15
C ALA A 89 15.37 -1.08 -8.88
N PHE A 90 15.07 -0.19 -9.82
CA PHE A 90 13.90 0.68 -9.75
C PHE A 90 12.61 -0.13 -9.66
N GLY A 91 12.41 -1.15 -10.51
CA GLY A 91 11.25 -2.02 -10.46
C GLY A 91 11.09 -2.73 -9.11
N GLN A 92 12.18 -3.22 -8.52
CA GLN A 92 12.15 -3.81 -7.18
C GLN A 92 11.74 -2.80 -6.11
N ARG A 93 12.19 -1.56 -6.24
CA ARG A 93 11.82 -0.46 -5.34
C ARG A 93 10.33 -0.14 -5.44
N MET A 94 9.76 -0.09 -6.66
CA MET A 94 8.31 0.09 -6.87
C MET A 94 7.49 -0.99 -6.16
N VAL A 95 7.86 -2.26 -6.34
CA VAL A 95 7.19 -3.38 -5.64
C VAL A 95 7.19 -3.19 -4.12
N GLN A 96 8.32 -2.77 -3.58
CA GLN A 96 8.50 -2.66 -2.13
C GLN A 96 7.72 -1.49 -1.52
N ASP A 97 7.85 -0.31 -2.11
CA ASP A 97 7.30 0.91 -1.53
C ASP A 97 5.80 1.06 -1.81
N HIS A 98 5.36 0.80 -3.07
CA HIS A 98 3.95 0.82 -3.41
C HIS A 98 3.18 -0.36 -2.79
N GLY A 99 3.81 -1.51 -2.61
CA GLY A 99 3.24 -2.60 -1.83
C GLY A 99 2.88 -2.19 -0.40
N LYS A 100 3.80 -1.52 0.30
CA LYS A 100 3.56 -0.99 1.66
C LYS A 100 2.49 0.11 1.66
N ALA A 101 2.54 1.03 0.70
CA ALA A 101 1.56 2.11 0.57
C ALA A 101 0.15 1.56 0.32
N ASN A 102 0.00 0.55 -0.54
CA ASN A 102 -1.28 -0.09 -0.82
C ASN A 102 -1.88 -0.76 0.42
N GLU A 103 -1.07 -1.45 1.22
CA GLU A 103 -1.54 -2.05 2.48
C GLU A 103 -1.95 -0.99 3.52
N GLU A 104 -1.25 0.13 3.58
CA GLU A 104 -1.64 1.25 4.43
C GLU A 104 -2.96 1.87 3.98
N LEU A 105 -3.10 2.16 2.68
CA LEU A 105 -4.32 2.72 2.11
C LEU A 105 -5.52 1.79 2.30
N LYS A 106 -5.32 0.49 2.15
CA LYS A 106 -6.34 -0.53 2.38
C LYS A 106 -6.86 -0.51 3.81
N ARG A 107 -5.97 -0.35 4.81
CA ARG A 107 -6.39 -0.22 6.22
C ARG A 107 -7.22 1.04 6.45
N ILE A 108 -6.78 2.18 5.89
CA ILE A 108 -7.51 3.46 6.00
C ILE A 108 -8.89 3.32 5.36
N ALA A 109 -8.97 2.81 4.14
CA ALA A 109 -10.21 2.63 3.39
C ALA A 109 -11.18 1.68 4.11
N SER A 110 -10.69 0.56 4.64
CA SER A 110 -11.48 -0.39 5.42
C SER A 110 -12.08 0.26 6.67
N GLY A 111 -11.31 1.05 7.42
CA GLY A 111 -11.79 1.79 8.58
C GLY A 111 -12.87 2.82 8.26
N LYS A 112 -12.97 3.25 7.00
CA LYS A 112 -13.93 4.23 6.49
C LYS A 112 -15.06 3.62 5.65
N GLY A 113 -15.11 2.28 5.56
CA GLY A 113 -16.13 1.57 4.76
C GLY A 113 -16.00 1.83 3.24
N VAL A 114 -14.79 2.09 2.76
CA VAL A 114 -14.49 2.26 1.33
C VAL A 114 -13.91 0.97 0.78
N GLN A 115 -14.51 0.43 -0.27
CA GLN A 115 -13.97 -0.68 -1.03
C GLN A 115 -13.00 -0.15 -2.08
N LEU A 116 -11.76 -0.63 -2.06
CA LEU A 116 -10.75 -0.32 -3.06
C LEU A 116 -10.74 -1.38 -4.17
N PRO A 117 -10.28 -1.02 -5.38
CA PRO A 117 -10.06 -2.00 -6.43
C PRO A 117 -9.03 -3.05 -5.98
N ALA A 118 -9.33 -4.32 -6.23
CA ALA A 118 -8.43 -5.44 -5.93
C ALA A 118 -7.63 -5.90 -7.16
N GLN A 119 -7.98 -5.40 -8.34
CA GLN A 119 -7.39 -5.78 -9.62
C GLN A 119 -7.37 -4.57 -10.55
N LEU A 120 -6.49 -4.62 -11.55
CA LEU A 120 -6.45 -3.62 -12.61
C LEU A 120 -7.73 -3.62 -13.43
N ASP A 121 -8.18 -2.45 -13.82
CA ASP A 121 -9.20 -2.31 -14.83
C ASP A 121 -8.67 -2.70 -16.23
N ARG A 122 -9.58 -2.76 -17.22
CA ARG A 122 -9.23 -3.18 -18.57
C ARG A 122 -8.15 -2.29 -19.22
N LYS A 123 -8.19 -0.99 -18.95
CA LYS A 123 -7.23 -0.04 -19.53
C LYS A 123 -5.83 -0.30 -18.99
N HIS A 124 -5.68 -0.28 -17.67
CA HIS A 124 -4.38 -0.48 -17.02
C HIS A 124 -3.81 -1.87 -17.29
N ARG A 125 -4.66 -2.90 -17.31
CA ARG A 125 -4.25 -4.26 -17.73
C ARG A 125 -3.70 -4.25 -19.15
N GLY A 126 -4.41 -3.60 -20.11
CA GLY A 126 -3.96 -3.49 -21.50
C GLY A 126 -2.63 -2.73 -21.65
N ASP A 127 -2.38 -1.72 -20.81
CA ASP A 127 -1.12 -0.98 -20.80
C ASP A 127 0.04 -1.87 -20.32
N LEU A 128 -0.15 -2.62 -19.23
CA LEU A 128 0.85 -3.59 -18.75
C LEU A 128 1.05 -4.75 -19.73
N ASP A 129 0.02 -5.23 -20.38
CA ASP A 129 0.12 -6.30 -21.38
C ASP A 129 0.92 -5.84 -22.61
N ARG A 130 0.82 -4.57 -23.02
CA ARG A 130 1.66 -3.99 -24.06
C ARG A 130 3.12 -3.93 -23.61
N LEU A 131 3.37 -3.44 -22.43
CA LEU A 131 4.71 -3.39 -21.84
C LEU A 131 5.32 -4.80 -21.72
N ALA A 132 4.52 -5.78 -21.32
CA ALA A 132 4.95 -7.18 -21.17
C ALA A 132 5.39 -7.83 -22.50
N LYS A 133 4.98 -7.32 -23.66
CA LYS A 133 5.42 -7.80 -24.98
C LYS A 133 6.80 -7.29 -25.39
N LEU A 134 7.26 -6.21 -24.74
CA LEU A 134 8.58 -5.65 -24.99
C LEU A 134 9.67 -6.45 -24.26
N SER A 135 10.92 -6.28 -24.71
CA SER A 135 12.12 -6.88 -24.11
C SER A 135 13.33 -6.01 -24.34
N GLY A 136 14.41 -6.26 -23.59
CA GLY A 136 15.69 -5.58 -23.76
C GLY A 136 15.58 -4.06 -23.61
N ALA A 137 16.26 -3.34 -24.49
CA ALA A 137 16.31 -1.87 -24.43
C ALA A 137 14.95 -1.20 -24.67
N ASP A 138 14.07 -1.81 -25.47
CA ASP A 138 12.75 -1.26 -25.74
C ASP A 138 11.84 -1.35 -24.49
N PHE A 139 11.94 -2.46 -23.76
CA PHE A 139 11.26 -2.59 -22.46
C PHE A 139 11.77 -1.53 -21.47
N ASP A 140 13.09 -1.43 -21.31
CA ASP A 140 13.69 -0.50 -20.35
C ASP A 140 13.27 0.94 -20.63
N ARG A 141 13.32 1.38 -21.89
CA ARG A 141 12.93 2.72 -22.30
C ARG A 141 11.45 2.99 -22.03
N GLU A 142 10.56 2.12 -22.51
CA GLU A 142 9.11 2.30 -22.39
C GLU A 142 8.67 2.29 -20.93
N TYR A 143 9.20 1.37 -20.12
CA TYR A 143 8.92 1.29 -18.70
C TYR A 143 9.34 2.57 -17.97
N MET A 144 10.55 3.07 -18.21
CA MET A 144 11.04 4.26 -17.53
C MET A 144 10.31 5.55 -17.98
N GLU A 145 9.97 5.67 -19.27
CA GLU A 145 9.17 6.79 -19.76
C GLU A 145 7.77 6.79 -19.13
N HIS A 146 7.16 5.61 -18.99
CA HIS A 146 5.89 5.46 -18.28
C HIS A 146 6.01 5.88 -16.83
N MET A 147 7.01 5.38 -16.10
CA MET A 147 7.22 5.70 -14.69
C MET A 147 7.47 7.18 -14.44
N VAL A 148 8.22 7.87 -15.30
CA VAL A 148 8.41 9.33 -15.20
C VAL A 148 7.08 10.08 -15.34
N LYS A 149 6.24 9.66 -16.28
CA LYS A 149 4.93 10.28 -16.50
C LYS A 149 3.98 10.05 -15.33
N ASP A 150 3.88 8.82 -14.88
CA ASP A 150 2.98 8.44 -13.78
C ASP A 150 3.35 9.15 -12.49
N HIS A 151 4.62 9.13 -12.08
CA HIS A 151 5.05 9.81 -10.86
C HIS A 151 4.85 11.32 -10.88
N LYS A 152 4.97 11.97 -12.04
CA LYS A 152 4.62 13.40 -12.18
C LYS A 152 3.14 13.64 -11.93
N GLN A 153 2.29 12.78 -12.43
CA GLN A 153 0.85 12.85 -12.22
C GLN A 153 0.50 12.56 -10.75
N ASP A 154 1.06 11.50 -10.19
CA ASP A 154 0.81 11.10 -8.80
C ASP A 154 1.23 12.17 -7.81
N ILE A 155 2.41 12.79 -7.99
CA ILE A 155 2.85 13.91 -7.14
C ILE A 155 1.82 15.04 -7.17
N ALA A 156 1.33 15.41 -8.34
CA ALA A 156 0.33 16.48 -8.45
C ALA A 156 -1.00 16.09 -7.76
N GLU A 157 -1.46 14.86 -7.93
CA GLU A 157 -2.68 14.34 -7.31
C GLU A 157 -2.55 14.24 -5.78
N PHE A 158 -1.41 13.73 -5.28
CA PHE A 158 -1.15 13.62 -3.85
C PHE A 158 -0.97 15.00 -3.19
N GLN A 159 -0.32 15.96 -3.85
CA GLN A 159 -0.24 17.35 -3.38
C GLN A 159 -1.63 17.98 -3.26
N LYS A 160 -2.47 17.77 -4.28
CA LYS A 160 -3.86 18.25 -4.25
C LYS A 160 -4.65 17.58 -3.13
N ALA A 161 -4.53 16.28 -2.96
CA ALA A 161 -5.20 15.53 -1.90
C ALA A 161 -4.75 15.98 -0.51
N ALA A 162 -3.46 16.14 -0.28
CA ALA A 162 -2.88 16.64 0.96
C ALA A 162 -3.38 18.06 1.32
N LYS A 163 -3.68 18.88 0.32
CA LYS A 163 -4.20 20.25 0.51
C LYS A 163 -5.71 20.26 0.75
N ASP A 164 -6.47 19.63 -0.14
CA ASP A 164 -7.90 19.90 -0.35
C ASP A 164 -8.84 18.95 0.36
N LEU A 165 -8.42 17.69 0.64
CA LEU A 165 -9.25 16.70 1.30
C LEU A 165 -9.52 17.08 2.76
N LYS A 166 -10.65 16.63 3.30
CA LYS A 166 -11.12 17.00 4.65
C LYS A 166 -10.83 15.92 5.68
N ASP A 167 -10.86 14.65 5.26
CA ASP A 167 -10.59 13.53 6.16
C ASP A 167 -9.10 13.52 6.55
N ALA A 168 -8.83 13.55 7.85
CA ALA A 168 -7.48 13.72 8.39
C ALA A 168 -6.55 12.55 8.03
N ASP A 169 -7.07 11.31 8.06
CA ASP A 169 -6.25 10.13 7.78
C ASP A 169 -5.87 10.07 6.30
N VAL A 170 -6.83 10.41 5.40
CA VAL A 170 -6.58 10.43 3.96
C VAL A 170 -5.62 11.55 3.59
N LYS A 171 -5.76 12.73 4.20
CA LYS A 171 -4.78 13.84 4.04
C LYS A 171 -3.39 13.45 4.51
N GLN A 172 -3.31 12.84 5.67
CA GLN A 172 -2.04 12.39 6.25
C GLN A 172 -1.38 11.33 5.37
N PHE A 173 -2.16 10.38 4.87
CA PHE A 173 -1.67 9.40 3.89
C PHE A 173 -1.08 10.12 2.67
N ALA A 174 -1.84 10.99 2.02
CA ALA A 174 -1.38 11.71 0.85
C ALA A 174 -0.09 12.50 1.12
N SER A 175 -0.05 13.29 2.19
CA SER A 175 1.14 14.10 2.51
C SER A 175 2.36 13.24 2.87
N SER A 176 2.18 12.11 3.55
CA SER A 176 3.27 11.24 3.97
C SER A 176 3.96 10.50 2.82
N LYS A 177 3.27 10.34 1.66
CA LYS A 177 3.84 9.64 0.49
C LYS A 177 4.61 10.57 -0.45
N LEU A 178 4.40 11.87 -0.39
CA LEU A 178 5.04 12.83 -1.29
C LEU A 178 6.58 12.72 -1.35
N PRO A 179 7.31 12.65 -0.22
CA PRO A 179 8.77 12.52 -0.30
C PRO A 179 9.24 11.26 -1.02
N THR A 180 8.49 10.15 -0.87
CA THR A 180 8.80 8.88 -1.54
C THR A 180 8.51 8.98 -3.04
N LEU A 181 7.38 9.56 -3.44
CA LEU A 181 7.02 9.77 -4.84
C LEU A 181 8.02 10.69 -5.56
N GLU A 182 8.47 11.76 -4.91
CA GLU A 182 9.49 12.67 -5.43
C GLU A 182 10.85 11.98 -5.62
N GLU A 183 11.25 11.13 -4.69
CA GLU A 183 12.45 10.32 -4.83
C GLU A 183 12.32 9.29 -5.96
N HIS A 184 11.17 8.64 -6.09
CA HIS A 184 10.90 7.74 -7.21
C HIS A 184 10.97 8.46 -8.56
N LEU A 185 10.38 9.67 -8.67
CA LEU A 185 10.48 10.47 -9.88
C LEU A 185 11.93 10.78 -10.23
N ARG A 186 12.73 11.20 -9.25
CA ARG A 186 14.15 11.48 -9.46
C ARG A 186 14.92 10.25 -9.96
N MET A 187 14.66 9.09 -9.37
CA MET A 187 15.25 7.81 -9.79
C MET A 187 14.78 7.43 -11.21
N ALA A 188 13.49 7.62 -11.51
CA ALA A 188 12.92 7.30 -12.82
C ALA A 188 13.52 8.20 -13.92
N GLU A 189 13.69 9.52 -13.68
CA GLU A 189 14.30 10.44 -14.61
C GLU A 189 15.77 10.10 -14.89
N GLN A 190 16.53 9.72 -13.86
CA GLN A 190 17.92 9.27 -14.02
C GLN A 190 18.02 7.98 -14.85
N ALA A 191 17.19 6.99 -14.55
CA ALA A 191 17.19 5.74 -15.30
C ALA A 191 16.69 5.95 -16.74
N ALA A 192 15.67 6.79 -16.97
CA ALA A 192 15.19 7.13 -18.32
C ALA A 192 16.27 7.81 -19.17
N ALA A 193 17.06 8.74 -18.60
CA ALA A 193 18.18 9.35 -19.30
C ALA A 193 19.22 8.30 -19.73
N ALA A 194 19.57 7.36 -18.83
CA ALA A 194 20.52 6.29 -19.11
C ALA A 194 20.02 5.33 -20.21
N THR A 195 18.71 5.07 -20.32
CA THR A 195 18.14 4.25 -21.40
C THR A 195 18.31 4.92 -22.77
N LYS A 196 18.15 6.25 -22.84
CA LYS A 196 18.31 7.06 -24.08
C LYS A 196 19.76 7.08 -24.54
N ASP A 197 20.70 7.32 -23.63
CA ASP A 197 22.14 7.34 -23.95
C ASP A 197 22.62 6.00 -24.51
N ARG A 198 22.10 4.91 -23.99
CA ARG A 198 22.44 3.55 -24.45
C ARG A 198 21.86 3.25 -25.84
N SER A 199 20.68 3.79 -26.13
CA SER A 199 20.06 3.64 -27.46
C SER A 199 20.81 4.44 -28.54
N ALA A 200 21.33 5.63 -28.20
CA ALA A 200 22.08 6.47 -29.13
C ALA A 200 23.49 5.93 -29.50
N LYS A 201 24.03 5.03 -28.69
CA LYS A 201 25.38 4.42 -28.91
C LYS A 201 25.34 3.10 -29.69
N ARG A 202 24.19 2.69 -30.18
CA ARG A 202 23.98 1.47 -31.03
C ARG A 202 23.71 1.86 -32.46
#